data_84acf2dad5f64a8e81ab29b353c402ca
#
_entry.id   84acf2dad5f64a8e81ab29b353c402ca
#
_cell.length_a   1.000
_cell.length_b   1.000
_cell.length_c   1.000
_cell.angle_alpha   90.00
_cell.angle_beta   90.00
_cell.angle_gamma   90.00
#
_symmetry.space_group_name_H-M   'P 1'
#
loop_
_entity.id
_entity.type
_entity.pdbx_description
1 polymer ?
#
loop_
_entity_poly.entity_id
_entity_poly.type
_entity_poly.pdbx_seq_one_letter_code
_entity_poly.pdbx_strand_id
1 'polypeptide(L)'
;MLHSICQQIWKTRQWQQDWKRSVFIPIHKKGNVKECSNYHTIALISHASKVVLKALQARLQQYVNCELPDIQAGFRKGRGIRDQVANIHWIIEKAREFQKNIYFCFIGYASAFDCVDHNKLWKILKRWEYQTT
;
A
#
# COMPACT_ATOMS: atom_id res chain seq x y z
N MET A 1 17.23 22.68 8.62
CA MET A 1 17.56 21.47 9.41
C MET A 1 17.00 20.20 8.79
N LEU A 2 15.68 19.94 8.67
CA LEU A 2 15.14 18.69 8.10
C LEU A 2 15.60 18.46 6.64
N HIS A 3 15.62 19.49 5.80
CA HIS A 3 16.12 19.41 4.42
C HIS A 3 17.59 18.94 4.34
N SER A 4 18.45 19.47 5.19
CA SER A 4 19.87 19.06 5.24
C SER A 4 20.02 17.59 5.65
N ILE A 5 19.20 17.13 6.60
CA ILE A 5 19.16 15.71 7.02
C ILE A 5 18.69 14.82 5.85
N CYS A 6 17.65 15.21 5.14
CA CYS A 6 17.18 14.48 3.97
C CYS A 6 18.24 14.39 2.88
N GLN A 7 18.95 15.50 2.60
CA GLN A 7 20.04 15.50 1.65
C GLN A 7 21.22 14.60 2.08
N GLN A 8 21.55 14.62 3.37
CA GLN A 8 22.58 13.74 3.91
C GLN A 8 22.20 12.26 3.77
N ILE A 9 20.97 11.89 4.15
CA ILE A 9 20.47 10.52 3.98
C ILE A 9 20.52 10.10 2.49
N TRP A 10 20.12 10.98 1.58
CA TRP A 10 20.16 10.71 0.15
C TRP A 10 21.59 10.47 -0.36
N LYS A 11 22.54 11.29 0.08
CA LYS A 11 23.96 11.17 -0.29
C LYS A 11 24.63 9.94 0.30
N THR A 12 24.41 9.69 1.62
CA THR A 12 25.09 8.63 2.35
C THR A 12 24.39 7.28 2.29
N ARG A 13 23.10 7.27 1.86
CA ARG A 13 22.19 6.12 1.92
C ARG A 13 22.07 5.50 3.33
N GLN A 14 22.40 6.27 4.34
CA GLN A 14 22.34 5.84 5.74
C GLN A 14 21.20 6.55 6.47
N TRP A 15 20.33 5.75 7.09
CA TRP A 15 19.28 6.24 7.97
C TRP A 15 19.80 6.42 9.37
N GLN A 16 19.35 7.44 10.07
CA GLN A 16 19.62 7.59 11.49
C GLN A 16 19.05 6.40 12.26
N GLN A 17 19.75 5.99 13.34
CA GLN A 17 19.39 4.78 14.09
C GLN A 17 17.98 4.86 14.69
N ASP A 18 17.59 6.02 15.21
CA ASP A 18 16.26 6.24 15.77
C ASP A 18 15.12 6.15 14.72
N TRP A 19 15.44 6.37 13.45
CA TRP A 19 14.48 6.26 12.37
C TRP A 19 14.26 4.82 11.87
N LYS A 20 15.18 3.93 12.22
CA LYS A 20 15.10 2.51 11.91
C LYS A 20 14.21 1.74 12.90
N ARG A 21 13.85 2.36 14.01
CA ARG A 21 13.06 1.75 15.06
C ARG A 21 11.59 2.15 14.90
N SER A 22 10.71 1.18 15.08
CA SER A 22 9.28 1.39 15.18
C SER A 22 8.76 0.79 16.48
N VAL A 23 7.77 1.44 17.07
CA VAL A 23 7.04 0.91 18.22
C VAL A 23 5.74 0.34 17.70
N PHE A 24 5.49 -0.94 17.95
CA PHE A 24 4.25 -1.60 17.57
C PHE A 24 3.23 -1.51 18.70
N ILE A 25 2.06 -0.99 18.39
CA ILE A 25 0.92 -0.91 19.31
C ILE A 25 -0.12 -1.92 18.84
N PRO A 26 -0.43 -2.96 19.65
CA PRO A 26 -1.50 -3.89 19.34
C PRO A 26 -2.86 -3.24 19.63
N ILE A 27 -3.75 -3.25 18.65
CA ILE A 27 -5.15 -2.81 18.79
C ILE A 27 -6.05 -4.02 18.69
N HIS A 28 -6.85 -4.27 19.72
CA HIS A 28 -7.79 -5.36 19.73
C HIS A 28 -8.89 -5.16 18.67
N LYS A 29 -9.17 -6.21 17.93
CA LYS A 29 -10.32 -6.31 17.01
C LYS A 29 -11.56 -6.78 17.79
N LYS A 30 -12.26 -7.74 17.24
CA LYS A 30 -13.34 -8.48 17.89
C LYS A 30 -12.84 -9.87 18.25
N GLY A 31 -13.43 -10.48 19.29
CA GLY A 31 -13.12 -11.83 19.69
C GLY A 31 -12.36 -11.93 21.00
N ASN A 32 -11.73 -13.07 21.24
CA ASN A 32 -11.03 -13.35 22.49
C ASN A 32 -9.76 -12.49 22.62
N VAL A 33 -9.67 -11.71 23.69
CA VAL A 33 -8.52 -10.82 23.97
C VAL A 33 -7.20 -11.57 24.24
N LYS A 34 -7.26 -12.87 24.52
CA LYS A 34 -6.06 -13.70 24.73
C LYS A 34 -5.45 -14.22 23.45
N GLU A 35 -6.10 -14.05 22.32
CA GLU A 35 -5.61 -14.52 21.02
C GLU A 35 -4.92 -13.41 20.24
N CYS A 36 -3.65 -13.61 19.90
CA CYS A 36 -2.85 -12.64 19.14
C CYS A 36 -3.43 -12.34 17.75
N SER A 37 -4.11 -13.29 17.11
CA SER A 37 -4.79 -13.15 15.82
C SER A 37 -5.89 -12.08 15.85
N ASN A 38 -6.42 -11.78 17.03
CA ASN A 38 -7.47 -10.79 17.23
C ASN A 38 -6.94 -9.37 17.43
N TYR A 39 -5.65 -9.13 17.11
CA TYR A 39 -5.05 -7.81 17.19
C TYR A 39 -4.57 -7.33 15.83
N HIS A 40 -4.71 -6.02 15.60
CA HIS A 40 -3.98 -5.28 14.58
C HIS A 40 -2.77 -4.59 15.21
N THR A 41 -1.65 -4.64 14.57
CA THR A 41 -0.49 -3.87 14.99
C THR A 41 -0.41 -2.56 14.20
N ILE A 42 -0.25 -1.44 14.91
CA ILE A 42 0.07 -0.15 14.31
C ILE A 42 1.54 0.15 14.60
N ALA A 43 2.33 0.36 13.55
CA ALA A 43 3.72 0.76 13.67
C ALA A 43 3.83 2.28 13.82
N LEU A 44 4.34 2.74 14.96
CA LEU A 44 4.67 4.15 15.18
C LEU A 44 6.14 4.37 14.82
N ILE A 45 6.37 5.24 13.86
CA ILE A 45 7.69 5.68 13.43
C ILE A 45 7.86 7.18 13.69
N SER A 46 9.10 7.67 13.70
CA SER A 46 9.41 9.08 13.93
C SER A 46 8.74 9.98 12.90
N HIS A 47 8.33 11.18 13.30
CA HIS A 47 7.71 12.16 12.38
C HIS A 47 8.67 12.57 11.26
N ALA A 48 9.95 12.67 11.55
CA ALA A 48 10.96 13.02 10.57
C ALA A 48 11.10 11.93 9.50
N SER A 49 11.10 10.64 9.88
CA SER A 49 11.12 9.54 8.90
C SER A 49 9.85 9.51 8.05
N LYS A 50 8.67 9.85 8.62
CA LYS A 50 7.42 9.97 7.85
C LYS A 50 7.51 11.02 6.75
N VAL A 51 8.17 12.16 7.00
CA VAL A 51 8.35 13.21 5.97
C VAL A 51 9.19 12.69 4.82
N VAL A 52 10.31 12.02 5.11
CA VAL A 52 11.16 11.42 4.06
C VAL A 52 10.40 10.35 3.27
N LEU A 53 9.67 9.48 3.96
CA LEU A 53 8.86 8.45 3.30
C LEU A 53 7.78 9.05 2.41
N LYS A 54 7.12 10.16 2.82
CA LYS A 54 6.17 10.88 1.97
C LYS A 54 6.82 11.48 0.73
N ALA A 55 8.03 12.04 0.87
CA ALA A 55 8.77 12.57 -0.28
C ALA A 55 9.13 11.46 -1.28
N LEU A 56 9.56 10.29 -0.79
CA LEU A 56 9.80 9.10 -1.62
C LEU A 56 8.52 8.59 -2.27
N GLN A 57 7.43 8.50 -1.50
CA GLN A 57 6.12 8.09 -2.01
C GLN A 57 5.67 9.00 -3.16
N ALA A 58 5.79 10.32 -3.01
CA ALA A 58 5.38 11.26 -4.04
C ALA A 58 6.17 11.08 -5.36
N ARG A 59 7.45 10.73 -5.28
CA ARG A 59 8.28 10.41 -6.45
C ARG A 59 7.89 9.08 -7.07
N LEU A 60 7.75 8.04 -6.27
CA LEU A 60 7.38 6.70 -6.74
C LEU A 60 5.96 6.67 -7.32
N GLN A 61 5.05 7.52 -6.84
CA GLN A 61 3.66 7.53 -7.28
C GLN A 61 3.51 7.79 -8.78
N GLN A 62 4.40 8.56 -9.37
CA GLN A 62 4.39 8.84 -10.82
C GLN A 62 4.64 7.55 -11.61
N TYR A 63 5.64 6.77 -11.21
CA TYR A 63 5.97 5.49 -11.85
C TYR A 63 4.91 4.42 -11.58
N VAL A 64 4.47 4.30 -10.34
CA VAL A 64 3.44 3.34 -9.94
C VAL A 64 2.15 3.55 -10.73
N ASN A 65 1.75 4.79 -10.97
CA ASN A 65 0.54 5.09 -11.74
C ASN A 65 0.62 4.63 -13.21
N CYS A 66 1.81 4.59 -13.80
CA CYS A 66 2.03 4.09 -15.15
C CYS A 66 2.03 2.56 -15.22
N GLU A 67 2.54 1.91 -14.18
CA GLU A 67 2.68 0.45 -14.13
C GLU A 67 1.44 -0.28 -13.66
N LEU A 68 0.55 0.39 -12.91
CA LEU A 68 -0.67 -0.23 -12.41
C LEU A 68 -1.71 -0.39 -13.50
N PRO A 69 -2.27 -1.60 -13.68
CA PRO A 69 -3.33 -1.84 -14.64
C PRO A 69 -4.58 -1.00 -14.32
N ASP A 70 -5.34 -0.63 -15.33
CA ASP A 70 -6.51 0.24 -15.18
C ASP A 70 -7.63 -0.35 -14.32
N ILE A 71 -7.68 -1.65 -14.21
CA ILE A 71 -8.65 -2.36 -13.36
C ILE A 71 -8.36 -2.19 -11.86
N GLN A 72 -7.11 -1.85 -11.48
CA GLN A 72 -6.77 -1.67 -10.09
C GLN A 72 -7.27 -0.33 -9.57
N ALA A 73 -8.15 -0.36 -8.58
CA ALA A 73 -8.69 0.83 -7.92
C ALA A 73 -8.00 1.15 -6.60
N GLY A 74 -7.52 0.13 -5.87
CA GLY A 74 -6.88 0.30 -4.57
C GLY A 74 -5.60 1.15 -4.66
N PHE A 75 -5.46 2.10 -3.72
CA PHE A 75 -4.32 3.01 -3.59
C PHE A 75 -4.08 3.95 -4.79
N ARG A 76 -5.06 4.11 -5.68
CA ARG A 76 -5.00 5.06 -6.80
C ARG A 76 -5.79 6.34 -6.48
N LYS A 77 -5.19 7.48 -6.80
CA LYS A 77 -5.86 8.79 -6.70
C LYS A 77 -7.03 8.86 -7.68
N GLY A 78 -8.18 9.32 -7.21
CA GLY A 78 -9.39 9.46 -8.02
C GLY A 78 -10.18 8.18 -8.24
N ARG A 79 -9.76 7.05 -7.64
CA ARG A 79 -10.48 5.77 -7.69
C ARG A 79 -11.02 5.45 -6.30
N GLY A 80 -12.32 5.60 -6.11
CA GLY A 80 -12.98 5.40 -4.82
C GLY A 80 -13.71 4.06 -4.71
N ILE A 81 -14.05 3.67 -3.49
CA ILE A 81 -14.89 2.49 -3.22
C ILE A 81 -16.26 2.64 -3.89
N ARG A 82 -16.82 3.86 -3.91
CA ARG A 82 -18.13 4.13 -4.55
C ARG A 82 -18.13 3.79 -6.02
N ASP A 83 -17.07 4.10 -6.74
CA ASP A 83 -16.94 3.80 -8.17
C ASP A 83 -16.90 2.29 -8.41
N GLN A 84 -16.20 1.55 -7.52
CA GLN A 84 -16.11 0.09 -7.61
C GLN A 84 -17.45 -0.58 -7.29
N VAL A 85 -18.19 -0.07 -6.32
CA VAL A 85 -19.56 -0.53 -6.03
C VAL A 85 -20.48 -0.25 -7.20
N ALA A 86 -20.40 0.94 -7.80
CA ALA A 86 -21.18 1.28 -8.99
C ALA A 86 -20.87 0.35 -10.18
N ASN A 87 -19.59 0.01 -10.40
CA ASN A 87 -19.18 -0.94 -11.43
C ASN A 87 -19.81 -2.34 -11.22
N ILE A 88 -19.82 -2.82 -9.96
CA ILE A 88 -20.45 -4.11 -9.63
C ILE A 88 -21.96 -4.04 -9.88
N HIS A 89 -22.64 -2.97 -9.47
CA HIS A 89 -24.04 -2.76 -9.74
C HIS A 89 -24.35 -2.77 -11.24
N TRP A 90 -23.55 -2.04 -12.01
CA TRP A 90 -23.69 -2.01 -13.47
C TRP A 90 -23.53 -3.39 -14.11
N ILE A 91 -22.55 -4.20 -13.66
CA ILE A 91 -22.36 -5.57 -14.14
C ILE A 91 -23.59 -6.43 -13.82
N ILE A 92 -24.15 -6.31 -12.60
CA ILE A 92 -25.35 -7.05 -12.19
C ILE A 92 -26.56 -6.66 -13.05
N GLU A 93 -26.77 -5.37 -13.30
CA GLU A 93 -27.87 -4.88 -14.13
C GLU A 93 -27.74 -5.39 -15.56
N LYS A 94 -26.53 -5.33 -16.14
CA LYS A 94 -26.28 -5.86 -17.48
C LYS A 94 -26.51 -7.37 -17.56
N ALA A 95 -26.08 -8.11 -16.56
CA ALA A 95 -26.31 -9.55 -16.53
C ALA A 95 -27.81 -9.89 -16.48
N ARG A 96 -28.61 -9.09 -15.73
CA ARG A 96 -30.09 -9.23 -15.71
C ARG A 96 -30.72 -8.90 -17.05
N GLU A 97 -30.30 -7.81 -17.66
CA GLU A 97 -30.80 -7.38 -18.99
C GLU A 97 -30.60 -8.48 -20.06
N PHE A 98 -29.42 -9.12 -20.04
CA PHE A 98 -29.08 -10.19 -20.97
C PHE A 98 -29.44 -11.60 -20.48
N GLN A 99 -30.13 -11.72 -19.35
CA GLN A 99 -30.51 -13.00 -18.73
C GLN A 99 -29.30 -13.95 -18.55
N LYS A 100 -28.13 -13.40 -18.20
CA LYS A 100 -26.90 -14.15 -17.97
C LYS A 100 -26.65 -14.36 -16.48
N ASN A 101 -26.31 -15.57 -16.10
CA ASN A 101 -25.85 -15.85 -14.73
C ASN A 101 -24.42 -15.34 -14.57
N ILE A 102 -24.18 -14.61 -13.48
CA ILE A 102 -22.84 -14.17 -13.07
C ILE A 102 -22.53 -14.70 -11.67
N TYR A 103 -21.26 -14.96 -11.43
CA TYR A 103 -20.75 -15.44 -10.17
C TYR A 103 -19.65 -14.51 -9.69
N PHE A 104 -19.70 -14.09 -8.43
CA PHE A 104 -18.67 -13.25 -7.83
C PHE A 104 -17.87 -14.06 -6.84
N CYS A 105 -16.56 -13.93 -6.87
CA CYS A 105 -15.64 -14.45 -5.87
C CYS A 105 -14.88 -13.29 -5.24
N PHE A 106 -14.99 -13.13 -3.91
CA PHE A 106 -14.28 -12.10 -3.16
C PHE A 106 -13.13 -12.74 -2.39
N ILE A 107 -11.90 -12.28 -2.64
CA ILE A 107 -10.71 -12.80 -1.99
C ILE A 107 -10.13 -11.71 -1.08
N GLY A 108 -10.13 -11.97 0.23
CA GLY A 108 -9.56 -11.07 1.25
C GLY A 108 -8.28 -11.66 1.84
N TYR A 109 -7.20 -10.91 1.80
CA TYR A 109 -5.95 -11.31 2.44
C TYR A 109 -5.93 -10.84 3.91
N ALA A 110 -5.65 -11.74 4.84
CA ALA A 110 -5.66 -11.44 6.27
C ALA A 110 -4.55 -10.47 6.70
N SER A 111 -3.37 -10.56 6.10
CA SER A 111 -2.17 -9.78 6.44
C SER A 111 -1.34 -9.47 5.20
N ALA A 112 -1.95 -8.80 4.21
CA ALA A 112 -1.34 -8.57 2.90
C ALA A 112 0.02 -7.84 2.98
N PHE A 113 0.16 -6.85 3.88
CA PHE A 113 1.40 -6.10 4.03
C PHE A 113 2.50 -6.87 4.74
N ASP A 114 2.13 -7.77 5.67
CA ASP A 114 3.10 -8.57 6.43
C ASP A 114 3.69 -9.71 5.58
N CYS A 115 3.01 -10.08 4.49
CA CYS A 115 3.43 -11.15 3.57
C CYS A 115 4.29 -10.66 2.40
N VAL A 116 4.65 -9.37 2.36
CA VAL A 116 5.45 -8.82 1.25
C VAL A 116 6.89 -9.31 1.32
N ASP A 117 7.34 -9.99 0.26
CA ASP A 117 8.76 -10.35 0.08
C ASP A 117 9.55 -9.10 -0.32
N HIS A 118 10.30 -8.54 0.63
CA HIS A 118 11.09 -7.33 0.43
C HIS A 118 12.14 -7.50 -0.68
N ASN A 119 12.75 -8.68 -0.83
CA ASN A 119 13.75 -8.91 -1.87
C ASN A 119 13.14 -8.85 -3.27
N LYS A 120 11.93 -9.40 -3.44
CA LYS A 120 11.18 -9.29 -4.69
C LYS A 120 10.76 -7.86 -4.96
N LEU A 121 10.28 -7.14 -3.94
CA LEU A 121 9.91 -5.74 -4.04
C LEU A 121 11.09 -4.88 -4.53
N TRP A 122 12.29 -5.06 -3.94
CA TRP A 122 13.49 -4.33 -4.36
C TRP A 122 13.93 -4.66 -5.78
N LYS A 123 13.76 -5.90 -6.24
CA LYS A 123 14.04 -6.28 -7.63
C LYS A 123 13.11 -5.57 -8.61
N ILE A 124 11.83 -5.45 -8.28
CA ILE A 124 10.83 -4.75 -9.10
C ILE A 124 11.17 -3.26 -9.17
N LEU A 125 11.42 -2.62 -8.02
CA LEU A 125 11.77 -1.18 -7.98
C LEU A 125 13.04 -0.86 -8.77
N LYS A 126 14.07 -1.72 -8.69
CA LYS A 126 15.28 -1.58 -9.52
C LYS A 126 14.97 -1.70 -11.01
N ARG A 127 14.07 -2.60 -11.40
CA ARG A 127 13.68 -2.77 -12.81
C ARG A 127 13.02 -1.50 -13.36
N TRP A 128 12.20 -0.84 -12.57
CA TRP A 128 11.59 0.44 -12.96
C TRP A 128 12.62 1.56 -13.12
N GLU A 129 13.66 1.60 -12.30
CA GLU A 129 14.75 2.57 -12.40
C GLU A 129 15.47 2.47 -13.77
N TYR A 130 15.68 1.26 -14.30
CA TYR A 130 16.33 1.04 -15.59
C TYR A 130 15.44 1.31 -16.81
N GLN A 131 14.14 1.39 -16.67
CA GLN A 131 13.22 1.69 -17.78
C GLN A 131 13.03 3.21 -18.00
N THR A 132 13.57 4.04 -17.11
CA THR A 132 13.41 5.50 -17.12
C THR A 132 14.67 6.26 -17.54
N THR A 133 15.73 5.55 -17.93
CA THR A 133 16.95 6.10 -18.53
C THR A 133 16.97 5.83 -20.02
#